data_e573dc030dd8943df5c7bf5d80f22ed3
#
_entry.id   e573dc030dd8943df5c7bf5d80f22ed3
#
_cell.length_a   1.000
_cell.length_b   1.000
_cell.length_c   1.000
_cell.angle_alpha   90.00
_cell.angle_beta   90.00
_cell.angle_gamma   90.00
#
_symmetry.space_group_name_H-M   'P 1'
#
loop_
_entity.id
_entity.type
_entity.pdbx_description
1 polymer ?
#
loop_
_entity_poly.entity_id
_entity_poly.type
_entity_poly.pdbx_seq_one_letter_code
_entity_poly.pdbx_strand_id
1 'polypeptide(L)'
;GKNAFKNCTNLELAAFYGNDTKFDKDVFEGASQAAIAGNEHSSVMKYANNNEIPFYQIVNVIYGGNNVNFDPMAFVVNNSTTLVPMRAVFEMLGADVDWDETSSTAIASKDGITISIQIGSSILYRNGEAITLSEAGRLTADKTYVPLRAVSEAFGNDVQWDGETAAVIIN
;
A
#
# COMPACT_ATOMS: atom_id res chain seq x y z
N GLY A 1 18.46 8.70 -14.36
CA GLY A 1 19.71 9.38 -14.68
C GLY A 1 20.61 9.48 -13.46
N LYS A 2 21.87 9.91 -13.63
CA LYS A 2 22.82 10.08 -12.53
C LYS A 2 22.22 11.00 -11.46
N ASN A 3 22.35 10.60 -10.18
CA ASN A 3 21.97 11.40 -9.02
C ASN A 3 20.47 11.80 -8.96
N ALA A 4 19.57 11.05 -9.60
CA ALA A 4 18.17 11.46 -9.74
C ALA A 4 17.48 11.72 -8.39
N PHE A 5 17.83 10.96 -7.34
CA PHE A 5 17.30 11.11 -5.98
C PHE A 5 18.39 11.38 -4.93
N LYS A 6 19.58 11.79 -5.40
CA LYS A 6 20.70 12.10 -4.48
C LYS A 6 20.31 13.28 -3.56
N ASN A 7 20.52 13.09 -2.26
CA ASN A 7 20.20 14.05 -1.20
C ASN A 7 18.70 14.41 -1.11
N CYS A 8 17.81 13.58 -1.66
CA CYS A 8 16.37 13.72 -1.44
C CYS A 8 15.99 13.21 -0.04
N THR A 9 16.34 13.98 1.00
CA THR A 9 16.21 13.57 2.42
C THR A 9 14.79 13.32 2.87
N ASN A 10 13.80 13.89 2.19
CA ASN A 10 12.37 13.74 2.48
C ASN A 10 11.69 12.70 1.56
N LEU A 11 12.46 12.00 0.72
CA LEU A 11 11.90 10.96 -0.12
C LEU A 11 11.59 9.71 0.71
N GLU A 12 10.34 9.36 0.83
CA GLU A 12 9.89 8.16 1.56
C GLU A 12 9.70 6.96 0.64
N LEU A 13 9.23 7.17 -0.59
CA LEU A 13 8.93 6.08 -1.52
C LEU A 13 9.20 6.50 -2.96
N ALA A 14 9.95 5.66 -3.70
CA ALA A 14 10.14 5.77 -5.14
C ALA A 14 9.64 4.52 -5.85
N ALA A 15 8.68 4.65 -6.76
CA ALA A 15 8.08 3.54 -7.47
C ALA A 15 8.58 3.41 -8.91
N PHE A 16 8.86 2.19 -9.32
CA PHE A 16 9.35 1.85 -10.65
C PHE A 16 8.55 0.68 -11.23
N TYR A 17 7.78 0.93 -12.28
CA TYR A 17 6.93 -0.08 -12.90
C TYR A 17 7.64 -0.92 -13.97
N GLY A 18 8.85 -0.53 -14.38
CA GLY A 18 9.63 -1.26 -15.39
C GLY A 18 10.53 -2.32 -14.77
N ASN A 19 10.64 -3.49 -15.42
CA ASN A 19 11.48 -4.59 -14.95
C ASN A 19 12.99 -4.34 -15.18
N ASP A 20 13.37 -3.53 -16.18
CA ASP A 20 14.74 -3.32 -16.64
C ASP A 20 15.23 -1.88 -16.41
N THR A 21 14.83 -1.28 -15.30
CA THR A 21 15.29 0.07 -14.93
C THR A 21 16.79 0.06 -14.64
N LYS A 22 17.54 0.97 -15.28
CA LYS A 22 18.97 1.11 -15.06
C LYS A 22 19.23 2.20 -14.03
N PHE A 23 19.95 1.83 -12.99
CA PHE A 23 20.38 2.73 -11.91
C PHE A 23 21.89 3.01 -12.03
N ASP A 24 22.26 4.27 -11.85
CA ASP A 24 23.65 4.64 -11.54
C ASP A 24 23.92 4.36 -10.05
N LYS A 25 25.20 4.24 -9.69
CA LYS A 25 25.63 3.81 -8.35
C LYS A 25 25.06 4.68 -7.22
N ASP A 26 25.01 6.00 -7.42
CA ASP A 26 24.74 6.97 -6.34
C ASP A 26 23.35 7.61 -6.44
N VAL A 27 22.39 6.92 -7.10
CA VAL A 27 21.06 7.49 -7.40
C VAL A 27 20.30 7.88 -6.14
N PHE A 28 20.41 7.08 -5.04
CA PHE A 28 19.75 7.32 -3.75
C PHE A 28 20.73 7.74 -2.64
N GLU A 29 21.98 8.13 -2.98
CA GLU A 29 22.94 8.59 -1.97
C GLU A 29 22.37 9.79 -1.19
N GLY A 30 22.34 9.68 0.15
CA GLY A 30 21.80 10.70 1.04
C GLY A 30 20.26 10.72 1.16
N ALA A 31 19.54 9.84 0.47
CA ALA A 31 18.09 9.64 0.63
C ALA A 31 17.82 8.54 1.68
N SER A 32 18.19 8.78 2.93
CA SER A 32 18.26 7.78 4.00
C SER A 32 16.91 7.21 4.46
N GLN A 33 15.80 7.87 4.12
CA GLN A 33 14.44 7.41 4.48
C GLN A 33 13.73 6.74 3.30
N ALA A 34 14.34 6.74 2.11
CA ALA A 34 13.70 6.23 0.92
C ALA A 34 13.53 4.70 0.97
N ALA A 35 12.32 4.24 0.62
CA ALA A 35 12.07 2.88 0.17
C ALA A 35 11.89 2.86 -1.36
N ILE A 36 12.10 1.71 -1.97
CA ILE A 36 11.88 1.51 -3.40
C ILE A 36 10.75 0.50 -3.61
N ALA A 37 9.78 0.85 -4.43
CA ALA A 37 8.75 -0.07 -4.87
C ALA A 37 8.98 -0.50 -6.33
N GLY A 38 8.75 -1.77 -6.63
CA GLY A 38 8.94 -2.32 -7.97
C GLY A 38 8.38 -3.72 -8.10
N ASN A 39 8.49 -4.28 -9.31
CA ASN A 39 8.09 -5.66 -9.55
C ASN A 39 9.11 -6.63 -8.93
N GLU A 40 8.62 -7.78 -8.47
CA GLU A 40 9.47 -8.88 -8.02
C GLU A 40 10.42 -9.34 -9.14
N HIS A 41 11.60 -9.81 -8.77
CA HIS A 41 12.67 -10.25 -9.69
C HIS A 41 13.19 -9.20 -10.69
N SER A 42 12.75 -7.94 -10.58
CA SER A 42 13.21 -6.83 -11.43
C SER A 42 14.63 -6.37 -11.12
N SER A 43 15.19 -5.57 -12.01
CA SER A 43 16.46 -4.84 -11.75
C SER A 43 16.31 -3.85 -10.59
N VAL A 44 15.08 -3.37 -10.34
CA VAL A 44 14.73 -2.48 -9.24
C VAL A 44 14.92 -3.17 -7.90
N MET A 45 14.37 -4.39 -7.74
CA MET A 45 14.57 -5.22 -6.54
C MET A 45 16.05 -5.53 -6.30
N LYS A 46 16.78 -5.92 -7.37
CA LYS A 46 18.22 -6.20 -7.26
C LYS A 46 19.02 -4.97 -6.81
N TYR A 47 18.69 -3.79 -7.34
CA TYR A 47 19.34 -2.56 -6.93
C TYR A 47 19.06 -2.22 -5.46
N ALA A 48 17.80 -2.30 -5.02
CA ALA A 48 17.40 -2.06 -3.65
C ALA A 48 18.15 -2.97 -2.67
N ASN A 49 18.16 -4.29 -2.94
CA ASN A 49 18.83 -5.28 -2.11
C ASN A 49 20.36 -5.08 -2.05
N ASN A 50 21.01 -4.74 -3.19
CA ASN A 50 22.46 -4.50 -3.24
C ASN A 50 22.90 -3.22 -2.51
N ASN A 51 21.97 -2.29 -2.27
CA ASN A 51 22.24 -1.02 -1.59
C ASN A 51 21.56 -0.91 -0.21
N GLU A 52 21.01 -2.04 0.30
CA GLU A 52 20.31 -2.12 1.60
C GLU A 52 19.16 -1.11 1.74
N ILE A 53 18.49 -0.79 0.62
CA ILE A 53 17.33 0.08 0.59
C ILE A 53 16.07 -0.78 0.77
N PRO A 54 15.13 -0.44 1.67
CA PRO A 54 13.88 -1.17 1.80
C PRO A 54 13.15 -1.33 0.47
N PHE A 55 12.75 -2.56 0.15
CA PHE A 55 12.04 -2.87 -1.09
C PHE A 55 10.60 -3.31 -0.80
N TYR A 56 9.66 -2.76 -1.57
CA TYR A 56 8.25 -3.13 -1.55
C TYR A 56 7.83 -3.68 -2.92
N GLN A 57 7.23 -4.86 -2.93
CA GLN A 57 6.71 -5.45 -4.16
C GLN A 57 5.42 -4.73 -4.57
N ILE A 58 5.38 -4.18 -5.79
CA ILE A 58 4.14 -3.68 -6.40
C ILE A 58 3.27 -4.88 -6.76
N VAL A 59 1.99 -4.80 -6.47
CA VAL A 59 1.03 -5.88 -6.75
C VAL A 59 -0.17 -5.37 -7.54
N ASN A 60 -0.74 -6.25 -8.34
CA ASN A 60 -1.99 -6.01 -9.02
C ASN A 60 -3.16 -6.24 -8.05
N VAL A 61 -4.23 -5.49 -8.21
CA VAL A 61 -5.48 -5.72 -7.49
C VAL A 61 -6.60 -5.93 -8.51
N ILE A 62 -7.36 -7.00 -8.31
CA ILE A 62 -8.50 -7.37 -9.16
C ILE A 62 -9.75 -7.33 -8.28
N TYR A 63 -10.76 -6.57 -8.67
CA TYR A 63 -12.04 -6.48 -7.98
C TYR A 63 -13.19 -6.79 -8.96
N GLY A 64 -14.00 -7.78 -8.61
CA GLY A 64 -15.10 -8.23 -9.48
C GLY A 64 -14.61 -8.60 -10.90
N GLY A 65 -13.42 -9.20 -11.02
CA GLY A 65 -12.82 -9.60 -12.29
C GLY A 65 -12.13 -8.48 -13.09
N ASN A 66 -12.11 -7.25 -12.59
CA ASN A 66 -11.49 -6.10 -13.27
C ASN A 66 -10.21 -5.65 -12.56
N ASN A 67 -9.19 -5.29 -13.33
CA ASN A 67 -7.98 -4.69 -12.78
C ASN A 67 -8.30 -3.32 -12.18
N VAL A 68 -7.82 -3.10 -10.95
CA VAL A 68 -7.90 -1.83 -10.24
C VAL A 68 -6.53 -1.18 -10.21
N ASN A 69 -6.43 0.02 -10.75
CA ASN A 69 -5.21 0.81 -10.72
C ASN A 69 -5.32 1.83 -9.58
N PHE A 70 -4.52 1.63 -8.52
CA PHE A 70 -4.38 2.61 -7.47
C PHE A 70 -3.31 3.65 -7.82
N ASP A 71 -3.58 4.92 -7.55
CA ASP A 71 -2.61 6.01 -7.63
C ASP A 71 -2.64 6.78 -6.29
N PRO A 72 -1.58 6.63 -5.50
CA PRO A 72 -0.40 5.77 -5.68
C PRO A 72 -0.71 4.26 -5.55
N MET A 73 0.23 3.42 -6.00
CA MET A 73 0.07 1.97 -6.15
C MET A 73 -0.18 1.20 -4.85
N ALA A 74 -0.72 -0.02 -4.99
CA ALA A 74 -0.70 -1.05 -3.95
C ALA A 74 0.69 -1.73 -3.88
N PHE A 75 1.15 -2.06 -2.68
CA PHE A 75 2.42 -2.76 -2.48
C PHE A 75 2.40 -3.68 -1.25
N VAL A 76 3.27 -4.69 -1.24
CA VAL A 76 3.41 -5.63 -0.13
C VAL A 76 4.49 -5.16 0.84
N VAL A 77 4.18 -5.23 2.13
CA VAL A 77 5.12 -5.05 3.24
C VAL A 77 5.28 -6.35 4.03
N ASN A 78 6.44 -6.52 4.66
CA ASN A 78 6.73 -7.69 5.49
C ASN A 78 6.45 -9.03 4.77
N ASN A 79 6.56 -9.06 3.44
CA ASN A 79 6.32 -10.20 2.56
C ASN A 79 4.93 -10.86 2.69
N SER A 80 3.95 -10.18 3.28
CA SER A 80 2.64 -10.80 3.56
C SER A 80 1.43 -9.85 3.52
N THR A 81 1.62 -8.58 3.80
CA THR A 81 0.49 -7.64 3.91
C THR A 81 0.48 -6.67 2.74
N THR A 82 -0.57 -6.71 1.94
CA THR A 82 -0.81 -5.71 0.89
C THR A 82 -1.39 -4.45 1.49
N LEU A 83 -0.69 -3.34 1.31
CA LEU A 83 -1.15 -2.01 1.65
C LEU A 83 -1.67 -1.29 0.42
N VAL A 84 -2.79 -0.59 0.59
CA VAL A 84 -3.46 0.21 -0.44
C VAL A 84 -3.79 1.60 0.06
N PRO A 85 -3.88 2.61 -0.83
CA PRO A 85 -4.35 3.92 -0.45
C PRO A 85 -5.78 3.83 0.10
N MET A 86 -5.96 4.29 1.33
CA MET A 86 -7.18 4.11 2.11
C MET A 86 -8.44 4.61 1.39
N ARG A 87 -8.43 5.87 0.95
CA ARG A 87 -9.59 6.45 0.27
C ARG A 87 -9.95 5.66 -0.99
N ALA A 88 -8.95 5.33 -1.80
CA ALA A 88 -9.16 4.64 -3.07
C ALA A 88 -9.74 3.22 -2.88
N VAL A 89 -9.32 2.47 -1.85
CA VAL A 89 -9.91 1.15 -1.58
C VAL A 89 -11.34 1.26 -1.08
N PHE A 90 -11.67 2.23 -0.23
CA PHE A 90 -13.04 2.41 0.22
C PHE A 90 -13.98 2.83 -0.93
N GLU A 91 -13.54 3.76 -1.78
CA GLU A 91 -14.29 4.18 -2.96
C GLU A 91 -14.47 3.03 -3.97
N MET A 92 -13.41 2.22 -4.20
CA MET A 92 -13.49 1.01 -5.04
C MET A 92 -14.53 0.03 -4.50
N LEU A 93 -14.60 -0.15 -3.18
CA LEU A 93 -15.60 -1.01 -2.54
C LEU A 93 -17.00 -0.39 -2.53
N GLY A 94 -17.17 0.85 -2.98
CA GLY A 94 -18.43 1.56 -3.04
C GLY A 94 -18.90 2.11 -1.69
N ALA A 95 -17.97 2.39 -0.79
CA ALA A 95 -18.25 2.99 0.51
C ALA A 95 -18.13 4.52 0.46
N ASP A 96 -18.97 5.20 1.21
CA ASP A 96 -18.82 6.63 1.50
C ASP A 96 -17.68 6.81 2.51
N VAL A 97 -16.79 7.78 2.25
CA VAL A 97 -15.57 8.00 3.06
C VAL A 97 -15.61 9.34 3.75
N ASP A 98 -15.40 9.34 5.04
CA ASP A 98 -15.23 10.53 5.87
C ASP A 98 -13.90 10.50 6.63
N TRP A 99 -13.46 11.65 7.13
CA TRP A 99 -12.22 11.82 7.85
C TRP A 99 -12.40 12.69 9.09
N ASP A 100 -12.12 12.13 10.26
CA ASP A 100 -12.04 12.88 11.51
C ASP A 100 -10.61 13.38 11.74
N GLU A 101 -10.38 14.65 11.50
CA GLU A 101 -9.08 15.29 11.70
C GLU A 101 -8.64 15.29 13.16
N THR A 102 -9.59 15.37 14.10
CA THR A 102 -9.29 15.49 15.54
C THR A 102 -8.65 14.20 16.06
N SER A 103 -9.16 13.06 15.64
CA SER A 103 -8.66 11.74 16.04
C SER A 103 -7.75 11.10 14.99
N SER A 104 -7.53 11.74 13.84
CA SER A 104 -6.84 11.16 12.68
C SER A 104 -7.42 9.80 12.30
N THR A 105 -8.75 9.73 12.23
CA THR A 105 -9.50 8.50 11.98
C THR A 105 -10.23 8.57 10.64
N ALA A 106 -10.01 7.56 9.82
CA ALA A 106 -10.81 7.32 8.63
C ALA A 106 -12.08 6.56 8.99
N ILE A 107 -13.20 6.99 8.42
CA ILE A 107 -14.50 6.35 8.58
C ILE A 107 -15.02 6.02 7.19
N ALA A 108 -15.48 4.79 6.99
CA ALA A 108 -16.10 4.37 5.74
C ALA A 108 -17.41 3.64 6.03
N SER A 109 -18.45 3.95 5.27
CA SER A 109 -19.78 3.40 5.47
C SER A 109 -20.39 2.88 4.18
N LYS A 110 -20.95 1.65 4.21
CA LYS A 110 -21.63 1.01 3.10
C LYS A 110 -22.62 -0.04 3.63
N ASP A 111 -23.83 -0.06 3.10
CA ASP A 111 -24.86 -1.10 3.36
C ASP A 111 -25.08 -1.40 4.86
N GLY A 112 -25.05 -0.36 5.71
CA GLY A 112 -25.22 -0.49 7.16
C GLY A 112 -23.97 -0.98 7.90
N ILE A 113 -22.85 -1.17 7.22
CA ILE A 113 -21.54 -1.46 7.82
C ILE A 113 -20.77 -0.14 7.91
N THR A 114 -20.26 0.18 9.10
CA THR A 114 -19.35 1.29 9.32
C THR A 114 -18.01 0.74 9.79
N ILE A 115 -16.96 1.16 9.11
CA ILE A 115 -15.58 0.83 9.45
C ILE A 115 -14.89 2.11 9.89
N SER A 116 -14.10 2.05 10.98
CA SER A 116 -13.21 3.12 11.36
C SER A 116 -11.80 2.60 11.67
N ILE A 117 -10.80 3.36 11.23
CA ILE A 117 -9.39 3.05 11.45
C ILE A 117 -8.62 4.34 11.77
N GLN A 118 -7.97 4.38 12.91
CA GLN A 118 -7.08 5.46 13.30
C GLN A 118 -5.68 5.22 12.71
N ILE A 119 -5.06 6.28 12.18
CA ILE A 119 -3.70 6.19 11.64
C ILE A 119 -2.71 5.79 12.74
N GLY A 120 -1.83 4.84 12.42
CA GLY A 120 -0.88 4.25 13.37
C GLY A 120 -1.46 3.18 14.28
N SER A 121 -2.79 2.95 14.23
CA SER A 121 -3.43 1.86 14.98
C SER A 121 -3.34 0.54 14.23
N SER A 122 -3.12 -0.54 14.97
CA SER A 122 -3.28 -1.92 14.49
C SER A 122 -4.68 -2.49 14.76
N ILE A 123 -5.66 -1.60 15.02
CA ILE A 123 -7.05 -1.98 15.26
C ILE A 123 -7.94 -1.24 14.27
N LEU A 124 -8.79 -2.00 13.58
CA LEU A 124 -9.91 -1.53 12.78
C LEU A 124 -11.20 -1.83 13.58
N TYR A 125 -12.15 -0.91 13.58
CA TYR A 125 -13.46 -1.17 14.16
C TYR A 125 -14.49 -1.39 13.06
N ARG A 126 -15.26 -2.47 13.16
CA ARG A 126 -16.43 -2.74 12.30
C ARG A 126 -17.69 -2.68 13.15
N ASN A 127 -18.54 -1.70 12.92
CA ASN A 127 -19.75 -1.44 13.74
C ASN A 127 -19.44 -1.39 15.25
N GLY A 128 -18.26 -0.85 15.62
CA GLY A 128 -17.82 -0.78 17.01
C GLY A 128 -17.09 -2.02 17.53
N GLU A 129 -17.06 -3.13 16.79
CA GLU A 129 -16.30 -4.34 17.14
C GLU A 129 -14.87 -4.23 16.65
N ALA A 130 -13.90 -4.50 17.53
CA ALA A 130 -12.47 -4.38 17.23
C ALA A 130 -11.96 -5.59 16.44
N ILE A 131 -11.24 -5.32 15.35
CA ILE A 131 -10.54 -6.31 14.52
C ILE A 131 -9.06 -5.96 14.55
N THR A 132 -8.21 -6.91 14.94
CA THR A 132 -6.75 -6.72 14.93
C THR A 132 -6.21 -6.85 13.50
N LEU A 133 -5.45 -5.86 13.08
CA LEU A 133 -4.78 -5.82 11.78
C LEU A 133 -3.43 -6.54 11.82
N SER A 134 -3.05 -7.17 10.72
CA SER A 134 -1.70 -7.74 10.54
C SER A 134 -0.62 -6.66 10.43
N GLU A 135 -1.00 -5.47 10.00
CA GLU A 135 -0.15 -4.29 9.88
C GLU A 135 -0.95 -3.05 10.23
N ALA A 136 -0.36 -2.09 10.93
CA ALA A 136 -1.02 -0.82 11.24
C ALA A 136 -1.27 0.02 9.99
N GLY A 137 -2.36 0.76 9.98
CA GLY A 137 -2.55 1.82 8.99
C GLY A 137 -1.47 2.89 9.15
N ARG A 138 -0.85 3.34 8.05
CA ARG A 138 0.28 4.26 8.11
C ARG A 138 0.24 5.36 7.05
N LEU A 139 0.89 6.47 7.38
CA LEU A 139 1.16 7.53 6.41
C LEU A 139 2.46 7.19 5.65
N THR A 140 2.42 7.27 4.33
CA THR A 140 3.58 7.10 3.45
C THR A 140 3.40 8.04 2.27
N ALA A 141 4.39 8.90 1.99
CA ALA A 141 4.35 9.89 0.91
C ALA A 141 3.02 10.70 0.90
N ASP A 142 2.64 11.24 2.06
CA ASP A 142 1.42 12.04 2.30
C ASP A 142 0.10 11.31 1.99
N LYS A 143 0.13 9.99 1.89
CA LYS A 143 -1.05 9.15 1.71
C LYS A 143 -1.21 8.15 2.85
N THR A 144 -2.43 7.98 3.30
CA THR A 144 -2.77 6.94 4.26
C THR A 144 -2.95 5.61 3.56
N TYR A 145 -2.21 4.61 4.02
CA TYR A 145 -2.30 3.23 3.56
C TYR A 145 -2.90 2.33 4.63
N VAL A 146 -3.70 1.38 4.21
CA VAL A 146 -4.37 0.41 5.08
C VAL A 146 -4.22 -1.01 4.51
N PRO A 147 -4.27 -2.06 5.38
CA PRO A 147 -4.25 -3.45 4.93
C PRO A 147 -5.48 -3.78 4.08
N LEU A 148 -5.26 -4.10 2.81
CA LEU A 148 -6.31 -4.37 1.83
C LEU A 148 -7.28 -5.47 2.29
N ARG A 149 -6.74 -6.62 2.72
CA ARG A 149 -7.52 -7.77 3.15
C ARG A 149 -8.48 -7.41 4.29
N ALA A 150 -7.96 -6.81 5.35
CA ALA A 150 -8.76 -6.49 6.53
C ALA A 150 -9.92 -5.53 6.21
N VAL A 151 -9.67 -4.52 5.38
CA VAL A 151 -10.70 -3.57 4.95
C VAL A 151 -11.75 -4.25 4.07
N SER A 152 -11.32 -5.06 3.08
CA SER A 152 -12.22 -5.74 2.15
C SER A 152 -13.10 -6.77 2.87
N GLU A 153 -12.50 -7.60 3.73
CA GLU A 153 -13.22 -8.61 4.52
C GLU A 153 -14.18 -7.97 5.54
N ALA A 154 -13.83 -6.81 6.10
CA ALA A 154 -14.70 -6.07 6.99
C ALA A 154 -15.99 -5.58 6.30
N PHE A 155 -15.97 -5.36 4.98
CA PHE A 155 -17.15 -5.10 4.16
C PHE A 155 -17.81 -6.37 3.60
N GLY A 156 -17.28 -7.57 3.93
CA GLY A 156 -17.87 -8.85 3.54
C GLY A 156 -17.37 -9.42 2.23
N ASN A 157 -16.31 -8.88 1.65
CA ASN A 157 -15.71 -9.43 0.43
C ASN A 157 -14.74 -10.58 0.78
N ASP A 158 -14.58 -11.54 -0.12
CA ASP A 158 -13.53 -12.56 -0.06
C ASP A 158 -12.24 -12.04 -0.70
N VAL A 159 -11.09 -12.31 -0.07
CA VAL A 159 -9.79 -11.83 -0.55
C VAL A 159 -8.80 -12.98 -0.70
N GLN A 160 -8.36 -13.20 -1.94
CA GLN A 160 -7.43 -14.27 -2.31
C GLN A 160 -6.12 -13.67 -2.83
N TRP A 161 -5.02 -14.42 -2.68
CA TRP A 161 -3.73 -14.10 -3.25
C TRP A 161 -3.40 -15.09 -4.37
N ASP A 162 -3.11 -14.57 -5.55
CA ASP A 162 -2.56 -15.33 -6.66
C ASP A 162 -1.03 -15.07 -6.75
N GLY A 163 -0.26 -16.06 -6.33
CA GLY A 163 1.20 -15.99 -6.33
C GLY A 163 1.83 -16.10 -7.72
N GLU A 164 1.12 -16.63 -8.73
CA GLU A 164 1.65 -16.75 -10.09
C GLU A 164 1.65 -15.40 -10.80
N THR A 165 0.62 -14.60 -10.57
CA THR A 165 0.45 -13.28 -11.20
C THR A 165 0.79 -12.12 -10.28
N ALA A 166 1.16 -12.38 -9.03
CA ALA A 166 1.35 -11.38 -7.97
C ALA A 166 0.14 -10.44 -7.85
N ALA A 167 -1.06 -11.04 -7.78
CA ALA A 167 -2.32 -10.31 -7.71
C ALA A 167 -3.11 -10.60 -6.44
N VAL A 168 -3.79 -9.59 -5.92
CA VAL A 168 -4.84 -9.73 -4.91
C VAL A 168 -6.19 -9.72 -5.62
N ILE A 169 -6.98 -10.76 -5.41
CA ILE A 169 -8.32 -10.93 -6.01
C ILE A 169 -9.35 -10.70 -4.92
N ILE A 170 -10.31 -9.82 -5.18
CA ILE A 170 -11.42 -9.45 -4.28
C ILE A 170 -12.73 -9.76 -4.99
N ASN A 171 -13.59 -10.58 -4.33
CA ASN A 171 -14.87 -11.04 -4.83
C ASN A 171 -16.02 -10.67 -3.88
#